data_7ba85e936787d20ebd022faedc88e166
#
_entry.id   7ba85e936787d20ebd022faedc88e166
#
_cell.length_a   1.000
_cell.length_b   1.000
_cell.length_c   1.000
_cell.angle_alpha   90.00
_cell.angle_beta   90.00
_cell.angle_gamma   90.00
#
_symmetry.space_group_name_H-M   'P 1'
#
loop_
_entity.id
_entity.type
_entity.pdbx_description
1 polymer ?
#
loop_
_entity_poly.entity_id
_entity_poly.type
_entity_poly.pdbx_seq_one_letter_code
_entity_poly.pdbx_strand_id
1 'polypeptide(L)'
;MSEAEPIRFGPSPSPAEAQEPTPAPAWAYLLRCADGSLYGGWTNDLARRLKAHRSGKGGARYTKSHGRASVQLAYAEKCADKSAALKREAAIKKLPKAEKEALAAKWRADNKITLRMATPDDAAAVCTLYNWYVRHGVQTFQYTPSTVEDYRANIEE
;
A
#
# COMPACT_ATOMS: atom_id res chain seq x y z
N MET A 1 -17.85 -47.68 -19.90
CA MET A 1 -16.49 -47.34 -19.41
C MET A 1 -16.10 -46.08 -20.16
N SER A 2 -16.23 -44.93 -19.52
CA SER A 2 -15.90 -43.64 -20.13
C SER A 2 -14.44 -43.34 -19.84
N GLU A 3 -13.61 -43.28 -20.88
CA GLU A 3 -12.21 -42.85 -20.74
C GLU A 3 -12.16 -41.35 -20.42
N ALA A 4 -11.59 -41.02 -19.29
CA ALA A 4 -11.33 -39.64 -18.93
C ALA A 4 -10.19 -39.10 -19.81
N GLU A 5 -10.48 -38.06 -20.60
CA GLU A 5 -9.45 -37.37 -21.37
C GLU A 5 -8.37 -36.76 -20.43
N PRO A 6 -7.06 -36.85 -20.80
CA PRO A 6 -5.99 -36.31 -19.99
C PRO A 6 -6.02 -34.79 -19.99
N ILE A 7 -5.92 -34.19 -18.81
CA ILE A 7 -5.79 -32.75 -18.61
C ILE A 7 -4.54 -32.27 -19.36
N ARG A 8 -4.72 -31.51 -20.42
CA ARG A 8 -3.63 -30.83 -21.14
C ARG A 8 -3.24 -29.58 -20.38
N PHE A 9 -2.11 -29.61 -19.72
CA PHE A 9 -1.46 -28.38 -19.25
C PHE A 9 -1.02 -27.58 -20.48
N GLY A 10 -1.46 -26.33 -20.57
CA GLY A 10 -0.98 -25.41 -21.59
C GLY A 10 0.53 -25.18 -21.48
N PRO A 11 1.19 -24.70 -22.54
CA PRO A 11 2.63 -24.44 -22.50
C PRO A 11 2.99 -23.48 -21.36
N SER A 12 4.02 -23.81 -20.62
CA SER A 12 4.59 -22.90 -19.62
C SER A 12 4.95 -21.55 -20.28
N PRO A 13 4.69 -20.41 -19.64
CA PRO A 13 5.04 -19.12 -20.21
C PRO A 13 6.54 -19.08 -20.51
N SER A 14 6.87 -18.56 -21.70
CA SER A 14 8.23 -18.41 -22.19
C SER A 14 9.05 -17.51 -21.27
N PRO A 15 10.36 -17.79 -21.05
CA PRO A 15 11.25 -16.93 -20.26
C PRO A 15 11.40 -15.49 -20.77
N ALA A 16 10.90 -15.20 -21.97
CA ALA A 16 10.96 -13.87 -22.60
C ALA A 16 9.93 -12.85 -22.04
N GLU A 17 8.98 -13.27 -21.21
CA GLU A 17 8.04 -12.38 -20.50
C GLU A 17 8.50 -12.02 -19.07
N ALA A 18 9.78 -12.19 -18.77
CA ALA A 18 10.37 -11.60 -17.57
C ALA A 18 10.24 -10.07 -17.67
N GLN A 19 9.21 -9.52 -17.03
CA GLN A 19 9.02 -8.09 -16.88
C GLN A 19 10.33 -7.49 -16.36
N GLU A 20 10.84 -6.47 -17.05
CA GLU A 20 12.00 -5.73 -16.57
C GLU A 20 11.78 -5.38 -15.09
N PRO A 21 12.82 -5.53 -14.23
CA PRO A 21 12.67 -5.28 -12.81
C PRO A 21 12.20 -3.83 -12.62
N THR A 22 10.93 -3.66 -12.28
CA THR A 22 10.40 -2.33 -11.94
C THR A 22 11.26 -1.79 -10.81
N PRO A 23 11.81 -0.57 -10.92
CA PRO A 23 12.66 0.01 -9.89
C PRO A 23 11.92 -0.04 -8.55
N ALA A 24 12.61 -0.50 -7.50
CA ALA A 24 12.02 -0.62 -6.17
C ALA A 24 11.38 0.71 -5.76
N PRO A 25 10.13 0.70 -5.28
CA PRO A 25 9.42 1.93 -4.93
C PRO A 25 10.22 2.71 -3.89
N ALA A 26 10.34 4.03 -4.10
CA ALA A 26 10.96 4.93 -3.14
C ALA A 26 9.91 5.93 -2.63
N TRP A 27 10.03 6.30 -1.34
CA TRP A 27 9.07 7.13 -0.65
C TRP A 27 9.75 8.26 0.09
N ALA A 28 9.25 9.47 -0.04
CA ALA A 28 9.50 10.56 0.89
C ALA A 28 8.34 10.63 1.88
N TYR A 29 8.62 10.82 3.17
CA TYR A 29 7.58 10.76 4.21
C TYR A 29 7.81 11.77 5.34
N LEU A 30 6.72 12.09 6.06
CA LEU A 30 6.75 12.75 7.36
C LEU A 30 6.17 11.85 8.43
N LEU A 31 6.82 11.79 9.58
CA LEU A 31 6.31 11.16 10.79
C LEU A 31 5.97 12.22 11.82
N ARG A 32 4.83 12.07 12.49
CA ARG A 32 4.49 12.84 13.68
C ARG A 32 4.99 12.12 14.92
N CYS A 33 5.78 12.81 15.70
CA CYS A 33 6.28 12.33 16.99
C CYS A 33 5.26 12.62 18.11
N ALA A 34 5.50 12.06 19.31
CA ALA A 34 4.63 12.25 20.49
C ALA A 34 4.49 13.70 20.91
N ASP A 35 5.55 14.48 20.77
CA ASP A 35 5.58 15.91 21.08
C ASP A 35 4.95 16.80 19.99
N GLY A 36 4.32 16.20 18.98
CA GLY A 36 3.71 16.89 17.84
C GLY A 36 4.69 17.37 16.77
N SER A 37 6.00 17.15 16.94
CA SER A 37 6.99 17.49 15.93
C SER A 37 6.89 16.60 14.69
N LEU A 38 7.34 17.13 13.53
CA LEU A 38 7.36 16.41 12.27
C LEU A 38 8.79 16.05 11.86
N TYR A 39 9.05 14.76 11.67
CA TYR A 39 10.29 14.22 11.18
C TYR A 39 10.18 13.80 9.72
N GLY A 40 11.05 14.31 8.84
CA GLY A 40 11.13 13.94 7.44
C GLY A 40 12.19 12.89 7.15
N GLY A 41 11.86 11.95 6.26
CA GLY A 41 12.76 10.88 5.83
C GLY A 41 12.39 10.33 4.46
N TRP A 42 13.25 9.46 3.94
CA TRP A 42 12.96 8.65 2.76
C TRP A 42 13.19 7.16 3.05
N THR A 43 12.60 6.29 2.24
CA THR A 43 12.78 4.84 2.33
C THR A 43 12.33 4.14 1.05
N ASN A 44 12.83 2.94 0.81
CA ASN A 44 12.31 2.01 -0.20
C ASN A 44 11.23 1.06 0.33
N ASP A 45 11.01 1.04 1.66
CA ASP A 45 10.00 0.22 2.33
C ASP A 45 9.40 1.01 3.48
N LEU A 46 8.22 1.59 3.25
CA LEU A 46 7.55 2.47 4.20
C LEU A 46 7.07 1.72 5.45
N ALA A 47 6.55 0.50 5.28
CA ALA A 47 6.03 -0.31 6.38
C ALA A 47 7.15 -0.74 7.33
N ARG A 48 8.23 -1.29 6.79
CA ARG A 48 9.43 -1.68 7.55
C ARG A 48 10.05 -0.47 8.25
N ARG A 49 10.12 0.67 7.56
CA ARG A 49 10.69 1.90 8.12
C ARG A 49 9.87 2.43 9.29
N LEU A 50 8.55 2.44 9.17
CA LEU A 50 7.64 2.85 10.23
C LEU A 50 7.76 1.93 11.46
N LYS A 51 7.83 0.60 11.23
CA LYS A 51 8.07 -0.39 12.28
C LYS A 51 9.40 -0.14 13.01
N ALA A 52 10.47 0.18 12.27
CA ALA A 52 11.79 0.50 12.83
C ALA A 52 11.76 1.78 13.71
N HIS A 53 11.01 2.81 13.30
CA HIS A 53 10.83 4.02 14.11
C HIS A 53 10.07 3.74 15.41
N ARG A 54 9.00 2.93 15.36
CA ARG A 54 8.19 2.54 16.52
C ARG A 54 8.93 1.63 17.49
N SER A 55 9.66 0.64 17.00
CA SER A 55 10.41 -0.30 17.83
C SER A 55 11.70 0.28 18.43
N GLY A 56 12.19 1.39 17.84
CA GLY A 56 13.46 1.99 18.20
C GLY A 56 14.70 1.23 17.70
N LYS A 57 14.54 0.06 17.07
CA LYS A 57 15.62 -0.70 16.42
C LYS A 57 15.78 -0.20 14.98
N GLY A 58 16.87 0.50 14.67
CA GLY A 58 17.11 1.06 13.31
C GLY A 58 16.33 2.34 12.98
N GLY A 59 15.54 2.89 13.88
CA GLY A 59 14.88 4.18 13.73
C GLY A 59 15.83 5.36 13.82
N ALA A 60 15.42 6.53 13.32
CA ALA A 60 16.22 7.74 13.42
C ALA A 60 16.41 8.18 14.87
N ARG A 61 17.58 8.79 15.14
CA ARG A 61 17.94 9.31 16.48
C ARG A 61 16.88 10.31 16.97
N TYR A 62 16.38 11.15 16.08
CA TYR A 62 15.35 12.14 16.36
C TYR A 62 14.07 11.51 16.94
N THR A 63 13.51 10.50 16.28
CA THR A 63 12.28 9.84 16.75
C THR A 63 12.48 9.07 18.05
N LYS A 64 13.73 8.67 18.37
CA LYS A 64 14.06 8.03 19.64
C LYS A 64 13.96 9.00 20.83
N SER A 65 14.34 10.26 20.65
CA SER A 65 14.30 11.29 21.71
C SER A 65 12.92 11.94 21.86
N HIS A 66 12.05 11.86 20.84
CA HIS A 66 10.74 12.54 20.80
C HIS A 66 9.54 11.58 20.96
N GLY A 67 9.73 10.44 21.63
CA GLY A 67 8.66 9.50 21.98
C GLY A 67 8.32 8.47 20.89
N ARG A 68 8.94 7.29 20.98
CA ARG A 68 8.88 6.20 19.98
C ARG A 68 7.49 5.57 19.82
N ALA A 69 6.80 5.35 20.95
CA ALA A 69 5.58 4.53 20.99
C ALA A 69 4.40 5.12 20.20
N SER A 70 4.40 6.44 20.01
CA SER A 70 3.31 7.17 19.35
C SER A 70 3.69 7.78 18.01
N VAL A 71 4.77 7.29 17.36
CA VAL A 71 5.15 7.72 16.01
C VAL A 71 4.08 7.30 15.00
N GLN A 72 3.49 8.29 14.32
CA GLN A 72 2.45 8.09 13.32
C GLN A 72 2.90 8.60 11.95
N LEU A 73 2.47 7.91 10.88
CA LEU A 73 2.64 8.41 9.52
C LEU A 73 1.74 9.63 9.32
N ALA A 74 2.35 10.77 8.99
CA ALA A 74 1.64 12.03 8.75
C ALA A 74 1.55 12.40 7.27
N TYR A 75 2.50 11.90 6.46
CA TYR A 75 2.56 12.12 5.02
C TYR A 75 3.41 11.05 4.36
N ALA A 76 3.04 10.61 3.16
CA ALA A 76 3.87 9.78 2.30
C ALA A 76 3.62 10.09 0.82
N GLU A 77 4.68 10.16 0.04
CA GLU A 77 4.66 10.38 -1.39
C GLU A 77 5.54 9.34 -2.07
N LYS A 78 4.98 8.61 -3.05
CA LYS A 78 5.73 7.66 -3.88
C LYS A 78 6.54 8.44 -4.91
N CYS A 79 7.82 8.16 -4.98
CA CYS A 79 8.76 8.75 -5.93
C CYS A 79 9.17 7.72 -6.97
N ALA A 80 9.58 8.19 -8.15
CA ALA A 80 9.99 7.34 -9.26
C ALA A 80 11.18 6.43 -8.89
N ASP A 81 12.15 6.99 -8.14
CA ASP A 81 13.37 6.30 -7.73
C ASP A 81 13.93 6.88 -6.42
N LYS A 82 15.04 6.31 -5.95
CA LYS A 82 15.78 6.76 -4.76
C LYS A 82 16.26 8.21 -4.88
N SER A 83 16.72 8.64 -6.05
CA SER A 83 17.24 10.01 -6.26
C SER A 83 16.11 11.04 -6.10
N ALA A 84 14.96 10.75 -6.71
CA ALA A 84 13.76 11.57 -6.57
C ALA A 84 13.29 11.65 -5.11
N ALA A 85 13.29 10.52 -4.38
CA ALA A 85 12.90 10.48 -2.97
C ALA A 85 13.86 11.29 -2.08
N LEU A 86 15.17 11.23 -2.33
CA LEU A 86 16.16 12.04 -1.62
C LEU A 86 16.01 13.54 -1.88
N LYS A 87 15.77 13.93 -3.15
CA LYS A 87 15.50 15.33 -3.52
C LYS A 87 14.24 15.83 -2.84
N ARG A 88 13.18 15.00 -2.84
CA ARG A 88 11.92 15.34 -2.20
C ARG A 88 12.04 15.46 -0.68
N GLU A 89 12.74 14.52 -0.03
CA GLU A 89 13.06 14.60 1.40
C GLU A 89 13.77 15.90 1.75
N ALA A 90 14.81 16.27 0.99
CA ALA A 90 15.57 17.49 1.20
C ALA A 90 14.69 18.75 1.05
N ALA A 91 13.79 18.76 0.05
CA ALA A 91 12.83 19.83 -0.15
C ALA A 91 11.86 19.94 1.03
N ILE A 92 11.25 18.82 1.46
CA ILE A 92 10.33 18.79 2.60
C ILE A 92 11.02 19.25 3.90
N LYS A 93 12.28 18.86 4.14
CA LYS A 93 13.02 19.29 5.33
C LYS A 93 13.20 20.81 5.42
N LYS A 94 13.35 21.48 4.28
CA LYS A 94 13.50 22.94 4.19
C LYS A 94 12.20 23.71 4.42
N LEU A 95 11.03 23.07 4.28
CA LEU A 95 9.75 23.74 4.48
C LEU A 95 9.61 24.25 5.92
N PRO A 96 8.97 25.40 6.12
CA PRO A 96 8.50 25.87 7.42
C PRO A 96 7.55 24.85 8.08
N LYS A 97 7.42 24.92 9.40
CA LYS A 97 6.52 24.01 10.13
C LYS A 97 5.09 24.05 9.61
N ALA A 98 4.58 25.25 9.34
CA ALA A 98 3.21 25.45 8.84
C ALA A 98 2.96 24.71 7.50
N GLU A 99 3.91 24.76 6.58
CA GLU A 99 3.79 24.07 5.29
C GLU A 99 3.89 22.54 5.44
N LYS A 100 4.72 22.03 6.33
CA LYS A 100 4.75 20.61 6.68
C LYS A 100 3.42 20.14 7.28
N GLU A 101 2.79 20.97 8.13
CA GLU A 101 1.48 20.68 8.69
C GLU A 101 0.39 20.69 7.60
N ALA A 102 0.45 21.63 6.65
CA ALA A 102 -0.47 21.67 5.51
C ALA A 102 -0.34 20.43 4.62
N LEU A 103 0.88 19.96 4.33
CA LEU A 103 1.11 18.70 3.62
C LEU A 103 0.50 17.51 4.37
N ALA A 104 0.71 17.43 5.68
CA ALA A 104 0.17 16.36 6.51
C ALA A 104 -1.36 16.40 6.59
N ALA A 105 -1.96 17.59 6.69
CA ALA A 105 -3.41 17.76 6.72
C ALA A 105 -4.05 17.35 5.39
N LYS A 106 -3.49 17.82 4.27
CA LYS A 106 -3.94 17.44 2.92
C LYS A 106 -3.85 15.94 2.72
N TRP A 107 -2.69 15.33 3.03
CA TRP A 107 -2.49 13.89 2.87
C TRP A 107 -3.49 13.08 3.70
N ARG A 108 -3.79 13.52 4.94
CA ARG A 108 -4.80 12.88 5.80
C ARG A 108 -6.20 12.96 5.18
N ALA A 109 -6.57 14.08 4.59
CA ALA A 109 -7.86 14.24 3.92
C ALA A 109 -7.97 13.32 2.69
N ASP A 110 -6.91 13.27 1.87
CA ASP A 110 -6.86 12.46 0.65
C ASP A 110 -6.80 10.95 0.94
N ASN A 111 -6.26 10.53 2.10
CA ASN A 111 -6.08 9.14 2.52
C ASN A 111 -7.02 8.73 3.66
N LYS A 112 -8.12 9.45 3.87
CA LYS A 112 -9.12 9.10 4.87
C LYS A 112 -9.83 7.81 4.43
N ILE A 113 -9.69 6.75 5.25
CA ILE A 113 -10.48 5.53 5.06
C ILE A 113 -11.90 5.82 5.52
N THR A 114 -12.87 5.66 4.64
CA THR A 114 -14.30 5.73 4.96
C THR A 114 -14.86 4.32 4.88
N LEU A 115 -15.50 3.87 5.96
CA LEU A 115 -16.25 2.61 5.99
C LEU A 115 -17.72 2.92 5.77
N ARG A 116 -18.34 2.23 4.82
CA ARG A 116 -19.77 2.25 4.56
C ARG A 116 -20.23 0.86 4.15
N MET A 117 -21.51 0.62 4.20
CA MET A 117 -22.08 -0.58 3.59
C MET A 117 -21.86 -0.54 2.07
N ALA A 118 -21.63 -1.71 1.50
CA ALA A 118 -21.55 -1.83 0.05
C ALA A 118 -22.90 -1.52 -0.60
N THR A 119 -22.85 -1.00 -1.80
CA THR A 119 -24.02 -0.77 -2.65
C THR A 119 -23.89 -1.60 -3.94
N PRO A 120 -24.97 -1.86 -4.68
CA PRO A 120 -24.89 -2.60 -5.94
C PRO A 120 -23.88 -2.04 -6.95
N ASP A 121 -23.58 -0.75 -6.90
CA ASP A 121 -22.56 -0.10 -7.73
C ASP A 121 -21.13 -0.57 -7.41
N ASP A 122 -20.88 -1.07 -6.19
CA ASP A 122 -19.58 -1.57 -5.78
C ASP A 122 -19.30 -3.00 -6.29
N ALA A 123 -20.32 -3.70 -6.80
CA ALA A 123 -20.23 -5.12 -7.19
C ALA A 123 -19.08 -5.40 -8.16
N ALA A 124 -18.85 -4.54 -9.14
CA ALA A 124 -17.76 -4.69 -10.11
C ALA A 124 -16.37 -4.60 -9.46
N ALA A 125 -16.19 -3.67 -8.53
CA ALA A 125 -14.92 -3.48 -7.81
C ALA A 125 -14.65 -4.65 -6.85
N VAL A 126 -15.67 -5.09 -6.12
CA VAL A 126 -15.61 -6.24 -5.19
C VAL A 126 -15.30 -7.53 -5.97
N CYS A 127 -16.01 -7.78 -7.07
CA CYS A 127 -15.80 -8.92 -7.95
C CYS A 127 -14.36 -8.96 -8.48
N THR A 128 -13.85 -7.85 -8.98
CA THR A 128 -12.47 -7.75 -9.50
C THR A 128 -11.44 -8.08 -8.41
N LEU A 129 -11.58 -7.49 -7.24
CA LEU A 129 -10.67 -7.70 -6.10
C LEU A 129 -10.69 -9.15 -5.63
N TYR A 130 -11.89 -9.71 -5.41
CA TYR A 130 -12.03 -11.08 -4.89
C TYR A 130 -11.56 -12.12 -5.91
N ASN A 131 -11.93 -11.98 -7.17
CA ASN A 131 -11.51 -12.89 -8.23
C ASN A 131 -10.00 -12.86 -8.48
N TRP A 132 -9.32 -11.73 -8.16
CA TRP A 132 -7.86 -11.72 -8.16
C TRP A 132 -7.31 -12.72 -7.12
N TYR A 133 -7.85 -12.74 -5.89
CA TYR A 133 -7.46 -13.69 -4.85
C TYR A 133 -7.84 -15.14 -5.20
N VAL A 134 -8.99 -15.37 -5.83
CA VAL A 134 -9.40 -16.70 -6.31
C VAL A 134 -8.39 -17.27 -7.31
N ARG A 135 -7.86 -16.42 -8.21
CA ARG A 135 -6.91 -16.84 -9.25
C ARG A 135 -5.45 -16.94 -8.78
N HIS A 136 -5.05 -16.14 -7.80
CA HIS A 136 -3.64 -15.98 -7.41
C HIS A 136 -3.34 -16.30 -5.96
N GLY A 137 -4.35 -16.56 -5.14
CA GLY A 137 -4.21 -16.81 -3.71
C GLY A 137 -4.74 -18.18 -3.30
N VAL A 138 -4.35 -18.59 -2.10
CA VAL A 138 -4.85 -19.79 -1.40
C VAL A 138 -5.76 -19.42 -0.22
N GLN A 139 -6.12 -18.15 -0.10
CA GLN A 139 -6.88 -17.61 1.04
C GLN A 139 -8.39 -17.75 0.90
N THR A 140 -8.88 -18.18 -0.26
CA THR A 140 -10.29 -18.38 -0.52
C THR A 140 -10.59 -19.84 -0.72
N PHE A 141 -11.75 -20.30 -0.20
CA PHE A 141 -12.26 -21.66 -0.45
C PHE A 141 -12.96 -21.79 -1.81
N GLN A 142 -13.06 -20.70 -2.56
CA GLN A 142 -13.68 -20.66 -3.89
C GLN A 142 -12.63 -20.89 -4.96
N TYR A 143 -12.87 -21.84 -5.84
CA TYR A 143 -11.96 -22.20 -6.94
C TYR A 143 -12.37 -21.60 -8.28
N THR A 144 -13.61 -21.17 -8.39
CA THR A 144 -14.17 -20.57 -9.62
C THR A 144 -14.46 -19.08 -9.37
N PRO A 145 -14.00 -18.17 -10.25
CA PRO A 145 -14.35 -16.76 -10.16
C PRO A 145 -15.85 -16.53 -10.26
N SER A 146 -16.39 -15.63 -9.43
CA SER A 146 -17.79 -15.19 -9.49
C SER A 146 -18.00 -14.10 -10.55
N THR A 147 -19.25 -13.89 -10.96
CA THR A 147 -19.64 -12.80 -11.84
C THR A 147 -19.95 -11.51 -11.06
N VAL A 148 -20.06 -10.39 -11.77
CA VAL A 148 -20.48 -9.11 -11.17
C VAL A 148 -21.94 -9.20 -10.69
N GLU A 149 -22.78 -9.93 -11.42
CA GLU A 149 -24.18 -10.17 -11.09
C GLU A 149 -24.33 -10.95 -9.79
N ASP A 150 -23.50 -11.96 -9.55
CA ASP A 150 -23.49 -12.71 -8.28
C ASP A 150 -23.20 -11.79 -7.10
N TYR A 151 -22.20 -10.90 -7.24
CA TYR A 151 -21.88 -9.93 -6.19
C TYR A 151 -22.94 -8.86 -5.99
N ARG A 152 -23.62 -8.44 -7.07
CA ARG A 152 -24.72 -7.49 -6.98
C ARG A 152 -25.89 -8.08 -6.18
N ALA A 153 -26.27 -9.32 -6.49
CA ALA A 153 -27.34 -10.03 -5.77
C ALA A 153 -27.00 -10.18 -4.26
N ASN A 154 -25.75 -10.57 -3.93
CA ASN A 154 -25.31 -10.71 -2.54
C ASN A 154 -25.26 -9.39 -1.75
N ILE A 155 -25.17 -8.24 -2.42
CA ILE A 155 -25.17 -6.92 -1.78
C ILE A 155 -26.61 -6.43 -1.55
N GLU A 156 -27.57 -6.87 -2.38
CA GLU A 156 -28.98 -6.50 -2.29
C GLU A 156 -29.76 -7.31 -1.26
N GLU A 157 -29.24 -8.49 -0.81
CA GLU A 157 -29.78 -9.27 0.31
C GLU A 157 -29.48 -8.63 1.67
#